data_031e3c7b0922cddd8d900ca07ca9a480
#
_entry.id   031e3c7b0922cddd8d900ca07ca9a480
#
_cell.length_a   1.000
_cell.length_b   1.000
_cell.length_c   1.000
_cell.angle_alpha   90.00
_cell.angle_beta   90.00
_cell.angle_gamma   90.00
#
_symmetry.space_group_name_H-M   'P 1'
#
loop_
_entity.id
_entity.type
_entity.pdbx_description
1 polymer ?
#
loop_
_entity_poly.entity_id
_entity_poly.type
_entity_poly.pdbx_seq_one_letter_code
_entity_poly.pdbx_strand_id
1 'polypeptide(L)'
;MNGGFLLDTNIPSELMRQRPEPRVTGWVAAQDISVLFLSVVSIGELETGFTTMQDAARRTRLELALQRHLAILFPGRVLPVTQPIAARWGRLDGMRQLSGRPLSAPDGMIAATALEHGLTVVTRNVKDFEQLGVSILNPWGAE
;
A
#
# COMPACT_ATOMS: atom_id res chain seq x y z
N MET A 1 14.42 10.24 -8.41
CA MET A 1 14.26 11.00 -7.18
C MET A 1 13.64 10.15 -6.09
N ASN A 2 14.33 10.02 -5.02
CA ASN A 2 13.90 9.23 -3.89
C ASN A 2 13.27 10.14 -2.83
N GLY A 3 12.49 9.60 -1.92
CA GLY A 3 11.90 10.37 -0.84
C GLY A 3 10.39 10.39 -0.83
N GLY A 4 9.76 9.72 -1.76
CA GLY A 4 8.33 9.50 -1.75
C GLY A 4 7.94 8.27 -0.94
N PHE A 5 6.64 8.10 -0.77
CA PHE A 5 6.05 7.04 0.03
C PHE A 5 5.05 6.24 -0.79
N LEU A 6 5.18 4.92 -0.75
CA LEU A 6 4.18 4.00 -1.31
C LEU A 6 3.34 3.49 -0.16
N LEU A 7 2.06 3.86 -0.15
CA LEU A 7 1.17 3.50 0.93
C LEU A 7 0.65 2.07 0.71
N ASP A 8 0.92 1.19 1.69
CA ASP A 8 0.33 -0.14 1.68
C ASP A 8 -1.18 -0.05 1.83
N THR A 9 -1.89 -1.08 1.43
CA THR A 9 -3.35 -1.12 1.40
C THR A 9 -4.01 -0.76 2.73
N ASN A 10 -3.35 -1.09 3.86
CA ASN A 10 -3.90 -0.76 5.18
C ASN A 10 -3.93 0.74 5.48
N ILE A 11 -3.19 1.58 4.73
CA ILE A 11 -3.26 3.03 4.90
C ILE A 11 -4.57 3.59 4.33
N PRO A 12 -4.88 3.44 3.03
CA PRO A 12 -6.16 3.93 2.53
C PRO A 12 -7.34 3.25 3.24
N SER A 13 -7.22 1.98 3.61
CA SER A 13 -8.25 1.30 4.39
C SER A 13 -8.50 1.99 5.73
N GLU A 14 -7.44 2.39 6.44
CA GLU A 14 -7.57 3.11 7.71
C GLU A 14 -8.22 4.48 7.50
N LEU A 15 -7.81 5.21 6.48
CA LEU A 15 -8.34 6.54 6.18
C LEU A 15 -9.84 6.53 5.88
N MET A 16 -10.38 5.38 5.41
CA MET A 16 -11.79 5.24 5.06
C MET A 16 -12.67 4.79 6.23
N ARG A 17 -12.08 4.50 7.39
CA ARG A 17 -12.84 4.12 8.59
C ARG A 17 -13.61 5.33 9.12
N GLN A 18 -14.73 5.08 9.83
CA GLN A 18 -15.50 6.15 10.46
C GLN A 18 -14.68 6.90 11.52
N ARG A 19 -13.82 6.19 12.24
CA ARG A 19 -12.94 6.77 13.26
C ARG A 19 -11.52 6.31 13.00
N PRO A 20 -10.86 6.91 12.01
CA PRO A 20 -9.48 6.52 11.69
C PRO A 20 -8.52 6.89 12.81
N GLU A 21 -7.43 6.12 12.90
CA GLU A 21 -6.38 6.35 13.90
C GLU A 21 -5.73 7.72 13.68
N PRO A 22 -5.74 8.61 14.70
CA PRO A 22 -5.21 9.98 14.50
C PRO A 22 -3.73 10.03 14.12
N ARG A 23 -2.92 9.06 14.57
CA ARG A 23 -1.50 9.00 14.18
C ARG A 23 -1.35 8.79 12.68
N VAL A 24 -2.22 8.01 12.08
CA VAL A 24 -2.19 7.74 10.63
C VAL A 24 -2.71 8.94 9.86
N THR A 25 -3.88 9.47 10.21
CA THR A 25 -4.43 10.64 9.52
C THR A 25 -3.51 11.86 9.66
N GLY A 26 -2.92 12.04 10.83
CA GLY A 26 -1.98 13.14 11.07
C GLY A 26 -0.71 13.00 10.26
N TRP A 27 -0.17 11.77 10.15
CA TRP A 27 1.01 11.52 9.34
C TRP A 27 0.74 11.84 7.86
N VAL A 28 -0.37 11.35 7.32
CA VAL A 28 -0.74 11.61 5.93
C VAL A 28 -0.95 13.10 5.67
N ALA A 29 -1.66 13.78 6.58
CA ALA A 29 -1.94 15.21 6.44
C ALA A 29 -0.67 16.07 6.50
N ALA A 30 0.37 15.59 7.17
CA ALA A 30 1.64 16.30 7.27
C ALA A 30 2.50 16.19 6.00
N GLN A 31 2.16 15.30 5.07
CA GLN A 31 2.92 15.12 3.84
C GLN A 31 2.37 16.00 2.72
N ASP A 32 3.26 16.42 1.82
CA ASP A 32 2.84 16.96 0.53
C ASP A 32 2.25 15.79 -0.28
N ILE A 33 1.06 15.97 -0.87
CA ILE A 33 0.43 14.90 -1.64
C ILE A 33 1.28 14.44 -2.82
N SER A 34 2.16 15.29 -3.34
CA SER A 34 3.04 14.94 -4.46
C SER A 34 4.03 13.82 -4.15
N VAL A 35 4.24 13.51 -2.87
CA VAL A 35 5.13 12.42 -2.46
C VAL A 35 4.38 11.15 -2.04
N LEU A 36 3.05 11.16 -2.15
CA LEU A 36 2.21 10.00 -1.79
C LEU A 36 1.82 9.23 -3.04
N PHE A 37 2.10 7.93 -3.04
CA PHE A 37 1.84 7.02 -4.15
C PHE A 37 1.04 5.81 -3.67
N LEU A 38 0.27 5.23 -4.57
CA LEU A 38 -0.47 4.00 -4.33
C LEU A 38 -0.19 3.02 -5.47
N SER A 39 -0.20 1.73 -5.18
CA SER A 39 -0.07 0.70 -6.22
C SER A 39 -1.46 0.30 -6.73
N VAL A 40 -1.56 -0.05 -8.01
CA VAL A 40 -2.76 -0.71 -8.56
C VAL A 40 -3.11 -1.99 -7.79
N VAL A 41 -2.12 -2.65 -7.20
CA VAL A 41 -2.32 -3.84 -6.36
C VAL A 41 -3.22 -3.52 -5.16
N SER A 42 -3.02 -2.37 -4.52
CA SER A 42 -3.86 -1.93 -3.41
C SER A 42 -5.30 -1.71 -3.82
N ILE A 43 -5.52 -1.19 -5.03
CA ILE A 43 -6.88 -1.05 -5.58
C ILE A 43 -7.53 -2.43 -5.67
N GLY A 44 -6.82 -3.41 -6.22
CA GLY A 44 -7.34 -4.78 -6.32
C GLY A 44 -7.69 -5.38 -4.95
N GLU A 45 -6.82 -5.19 -3.96
CA GLU A 45 -7.08 -5.69 -2.60
C GLU A 45 -8.30 -5.02 -1.97
N LEU A 46 -8.45 -3.72 -2.15
CA LEU A 46 -9.61 -2.99 -1.62
C LEU A 46 -10.90 -3.45 -2.31
N GLU A 47 -10.87 -3.64 -3.62
CA GLU A 47 -12.04 -4.13 -4.36
C GLU A 47 -12.44 -5.55 -3.92
N THR A 48 -11.46 -6.40 -3.63
CA THR A 48 -11.74 -7.73 -3.04
C THR A 48 -12.50 -7.59 -1.72
N GLY A 49 -12.03 -6.69 -0.85
CA GLY A 49 -12.68 -6.42 0.42
C GLY A 49 -14.11 -5.91 0.26
N PHE A 50 -14.33 -4.99 -0.67
CA PHE A 50 -15.67 -4.45 -0.92
C PHE A 50 -16.61 -5.54 -1.47
N THR A 51 -16.13 -6.34 -2.42
CA THR A 51 -16.93 -7.37 -3.08
C THR A 51 -17.39 -8.45 -2.10
N THR A 52 -16.54 -8.78 -1.13
CA THR A 52 -16.87 -9.81 -0.13
C THR A 52 -17.67 -9.26 1.05
N MET A 53 -17.89 -7.96 1.10
CA MET A 53 -18.63 -7.33 2.19
C MET A 53 -20.13 -7.56 2.03
N GLN A 54 -20.80 -8.02 3.09
CA GLN A 54 -22.23 -8.32 3.04
C GLN A 54 -23.10 -7.08 3.23
N ASP A 55 -22.60 -6.09 3.94
CA ASP A 55 -23.32 -4.82 4.16
C ASP A 55 -23.21 -3.95 2.91
N ALA A 56 -24.29 -3.94 2.09
CA ALA A 56 -24.30 -3.23 0.81
C ALA A 56 -24.16 -1.71 0.97
N ALA A 57 -24.76 -1.15 2.03
CA ALA A 57 -24.68 0.30 2.26
C ALA A 57 -23.25 0.71 2.62
N ARG A 58 -22.60 -0.08 3.47
CA ARG A 58 -21.20 0.15 3.85
C ARG A 58 -20.28 0.00 2.64
N ARG A 59 -20.51 -1.02 1.81
CA ARG A 59 -19.75 -1.23 0.59
C ARG A 59 -19.83 -0.02 -0.33
N THR A 60 -21.03 0.49 -0.60
CA THR A 60 -21.21 1.65 -1.46
C THR A 60 -20.48 2.87 -0.90
N ARG A 61 -20.58 3.09 0.42
CA ARG A 61 -19.88 4.22 1.06
C ARG A 61 -18.36 4.11 0.89
N LEU A 62 -17.80 2.90 1.06
CA LEU A 62 -16.36 2.68 0.95
C LEU A 62 -15.88 2.78 -0.50
N GLU A 63 -16.68 2.29 -1.45
CA GLU A 63 -16.35 2.44 -2.88
C GLU A 63 -16.29 3.92 -3.28
N LEU A 64 -17.23 4.72 -2.81
CA LEU A 64 -17.22 6.17 -3.07
C LEU A 64 -16.05 6.86 -2.37
N ALA A 65 -15.72 6.43 -1.15
CA ALA A 65 -14.57 6.97 -0.42
C ALA A 65 -13.27 6.69 -1.16
N LEU A 66 -13.11 5.48 -1.70
CA LEU A 66 -11.91 5.14 -2.49
C LEU A 66 -11.79 6.03 -3.72
N GLN A 67 -12.89 6.20 -4.47
CA GLN A 67 -12.86 7.07 -5.65
C GLN A 67 -12.44 8.49 -5.30
N ARG A 68 -12.93 9.01 -4.18
CA ARG A 68 -12.59 10.34 -3.69
C ARG A 68 -11.12 10.42 -3.31
N HIS A 69 -10.60 9.42 -2.59
CA HIS A 69 -9.20 9.39 -2.21
C HIS A 69 -8.28 9.31 -3.42
N LEU A 70 -8.63 8.50 -4.42
CA LEU A 70 -7.84 8.40 -5.66
C LEU A 70 -7.76 9.75 -6.37
N ALA A 71 -8.88 10.49 -6.41
CA ALA A 71 -8.93 11.79 -7.08
C ALA A 71 -8.19 12.89 -6.31
N ILE A 72 -8.22 12.87 -4.98
CA ILE A 72 -7.69 13.94 -4.13
C ILE A 72 -6.26 13.67 -3.69
N LEU A 73 -5.96 12.44 -3.26
CA LEU A 73 -4.65 12.11 -2.68
C LEU A 73 -3.67 11.58 -3.72
N PHE A 74 -4.13 10.89 -4.76
CA PHE A 74 -3.24 10.18 -5.68
C PHE A 74 -3.43 10.54 -7.16
N PRO A 75 -3.82 11.78 -7.53
CA PRO A 75 -3.99 12.09 -8.96
C PRO A 75 -2.67 11.92 -9.70
N GLY A 76 -2.64 11.00 -10.70
CA GLY A 76 -1.44 10.69 -11.46
C GLY A 76 -0.38 9.91 -10.71
N ARG A 77 -0.67 9.41 -9.49
CA ARG A 77 0.32 8.71 -8.67
C ARG A 77 -0.14 7.32 -8.23
N VAL A 78 -1.02 6.70 -8.98
CA VAL A 78 -1.33 5.27 -8.85
C VAL A 78 -0.40 4.53 -9.80
N LEU A 79 0.51 3.73 -9.26
CA LEU A 79 1.59 3.11 -10.01
C LEU A 79 1.19 1.73 -10.52
N PRO A 80 1.42 1.43 -11.82
CA PRO A 80 1.15 0.11 -12.37
C PRO A 80 2.23 -0.89 -11.99
N VAL A 81 1.91 -2.17 -12.13
CA VAL A 81 2.92 -3.24 -12.07
C VAL A 81 3.50 -3.40 -13.46
N THR A 82 4.70 -2.89 -13.66
CA THR A 82 5.40 -2.94 -14.95
C THR A 82 6.19 -4.25 -15.08
N GLN A 83 6.75 -4.50 -16.27
CA GLN A 83 7.59 -5.68 -16.45
C GLN A 83 8.80 -5.71 -15.51
N PRO A 84 9.57 -4.62 -15.33
CA PRO A 84 10.66 -4.62 -14.35
C PRO A 84 10.19 -4.88 -12.91
N ILE A 85 9.04 -4.34 -12.52
CA ILE A 85 8.46 -4.58 -11.21
C ILE A 85 8.08 -6.05 -11.04
N ALA A 86 7.44 -6.64 -12.07
CA ALA A 86 7.07 -8.06 -12.03
C ALA A 86 8.31 -8.96 -11.91
N ALA A 87 9.38 -8.64 -12.65
CA ALA A 87 10.61 -9.40 -12.58
C ALA A 87 11.25 -9.31 -11.19
N ARG A 88 11.26 -8.12 -10.60
CA ARG A 88 11.78 -7.93 -9.24
C ARG A 88 10.95 -8.68 -8.21
N TRP A 89 9.63 -8.60 -8.33
CA TRP A 89 8.73 -9.39 -7.46
C TRP A 89 9.06 -10.88 -7.53
N GLY A 90 9.23 -11.41 -8.75
CA GLY A 90 9.56 -12.83 -8.91
C GLY A 90 10.86 -13.21 -8.21
N ARG A 91 11.89 -12.35 -8.27
CA ARG A 91 13.16 -12.58 -7.56
C ARG A 91 12.98 -12.56 -6.04
N LEU A 92 12.21 -11.59 -5.52
CA LEU A 92 11.92 -11.51 -4.09
C LEU A 92 11.15 -12.74 -3.61
N ASP A 93 10.15 -13.13 -4.37
CA ASP A 93 9.32 -14.30 -4.07
C ASP A 93 10.15 -15.59 -4.07
N GLY A 94 11.00 -15.76 -5.09
CA GLY A 94 11.88 -16.92 -5.17
C GLY A 94 12.84 -16.99 -3.98
N MET A 95 13.46 -15.89 -3.59
CA MET A 95 14.35 -15.85 -2.44
C MET A 95 13.61 -16.20 -1.14
N ARG A 96 12.39 -15.69 -0.96
CA ARG A 96 11.56 -16.02 0.21
C ARG A 96 11.18 -17.50 0.24
N GLN A 97 10.85 -18.10 -0.91
CA GLN A 97 10.59 -19.54 -0.99
C GLN A 97 11.80 -20.36 -0.56
N LEU A 98 12.99 -19.97 -1.02
CA LEU A 98 14.23 -20.65 -0.65
C LEU A 98 14.51 -20.53 0.84
N SER A 99 14.12 -19.45 1.48
CA SER A 99 14.34 -19.24 2.92
C SER A 99 13.23 -19.83 3.79
N GLY A 100 12.20 -20.44 3.20
CA GLY A 100 11.07 -21.02 3.95
C GLY A 100 10.11 -19.97 4.54
N ARG A 101 10.18 -18.72 4.09
CA ARG A 101 9.34 -17.61 4.56
C ARG A 101 8.53 -17.07 3.40
N PRO A 102 7.39 -17.69 3.07
CA PRO A 102 6.62 -17.31 1.89
C PRO A 102 6.16 -15.84 1.96
N LEU A 103 6.17 -15.20 0.80
CA LEU A 103 5.76 -13.81 0.61
C LEU A 103 4.44 -13.83 -0.14
N SER A 104 3.43 -13.09 0.35
CA SER A 104 2.19 -12.96 -0.41
C SER A 104 2.47 -12.18 -1.70
N ALA A 105 1.74 -12.51 -2.78
CA ALA A 105 1.94 -11.83 -4.04
C ALA A 105 1.67 -10.32 -3.94
N PRO A 106 0.60 -9.84 -3.29
CA PRO A 106 0.39 -8.41 -3.13
C PRO A 106 1.53 -7.71 -2.40
N ASP A 107 2.02 -8.26 -1.29
CA ASP A 107 3.12 -7.67 -0.54
C ASP A 107 4.39 -7.62 -1.38
N GLY A 108 4.68 -8.70 -2.11
CA GLY A 108 5.85 -8.77 -2.98
C GLY A 108 5.79 -7.75 -4.11
N MET A 109 4.63 -7.57 -4.73
CA MET A 109 4.46 -6.60 -5.80
C MET A 109 4.55 -5.16 -5.28
N ILE A 110 4.02 -4.88 -4.08
CA ILE A 110 4.16 -3.57 -3.45
C ILE A 110 5.62 -3.28 -3.12
N ALA A 111 6.33 -4.25 -2.52
CA ALA A 111 7.75 -4.10 -2.22
C ALA A 111 8.57 -3.85 -3.48
N ALA A 112 8.32 -4.63 -4.54
CA ALA A 112 9.01 -4.47 -5.83
C ALA A 112 8.75 -3.10 -6.45
N THR A 113 7.52 -2.60 -6.36
CA THR A 113 7.16 -1.27 -6.85
C THR A 113 7.95 -0.19 -6.10
N ALA A 114 8.00 -0.29 -4.78
CA ALA A 114 8.75 0.66 -3.96
C ALA A 114 10.24 0.64 -4.31
N LEU A 115 10.82 -0.54 -4.49
CA LEU A 115 12.24 -0.67 -4.85
C LEU A 115 12.53 -0.06 -6.22
N GLU A 116 11.68 -0.30 -7.23
CA GLU A 116 11.89 0.26 -8.57
C GLU A 116 11.74 1.78 -8.62
N HIS A 117 10.91 2.34 -7.76
CA HIS A 117 10.68 3.80 -7.74
C HIS A 117 11.46 4.53 -6.64
N GLY A 118 12.23 3.82 -5.82
CA GLY A 118 12.97 4.43 -4.72
C GLY A 118 12.07 5.00 -3.63
N LEU A 119 10.96 4.33 -3.33
CA LEU A 119 9.98 4.78 -2.35
C LEU A 119 10.11 4.01 -1.04
N THR A 120 9.68 4.66 0.06
CA THR A 120 9.51 4.00 1.35
C THR A 120 8.11 3.39 1.42
N VAL A 121 8.00 2.14 1.83
CA VAL A 121 6.70 1.49 2.08
C VAL A 121 6.16 1.97 3.42
N VAL A 122 4.94 2.49 3.41
CA VAL A 122 4.24 2.92 4.62
C VAL A 122 3.20 1.87 4.95
N THR A 123 3.38 1.20 6.09
CA THR A 123 2.57 0.03 6.43
C THR A 123 2.49 -0.19 7.94
N ARG A 124 1.40 -0.78 8.39
CA ARG A 124 1.30 -1.33 9.74
C ARG A 124 1.99 -2.68 9.85
N ASN A 125 2.05 -3.44 8.76
CA ASN A 125 2.55 -4.82 8.74
C ASN A 125 4.04 -4.85 8.43
N VAL A 126 4.85 -4.26 9.29
CA VAL A 126 6.30 -4.12 9.09
C VAL A 126 6.97 -5.46 8.82
N LYS A 127 6.56 -6.52 9.53
CA LYS A 127 7.18 -7.85 9.40
C LYS A 127 7.05 -8.42 7.99
N ASP A 128 5.99 -8.08 7.28
CA ASP A 128 5.76 -8.59 5.93
C ASP A 128 6.75 -8.02 4.91
N PHE A 129 7.39 -6.89 5.25
CA PHE A 129 8.32 -6.19 4.35
C PHE A 129 9.77 -6.24 4.83
N GLU A 130 10.03 -6.83 6.00
CA GLU A 130 11.39 -6.95 6.51
C GLU A 130 12.23 -7.84 5.62
N GLN A 131 13.54 -7.54 5.53
CA GLN A 131 14.54 -8.30 4.79
C GLN A 131 14.29 -8.36 3.27
N LEU A 132 13.50 -7.43 2.74
CA LEU A 132 13.30 -7.29 1.29
C LEU A 132 14.17 -6.17 0.69
N GLY A 133 14.91 -5.45 1.51
CA GLY A 133 15.76 -4.34 1.05
C GLY A 133 15.01 -3.04 0.84
N VAL A 134 13.75 -2.95 1.25
CA VAL A 134 12.94 -1.74 1.11
C VAL A 134 12.90 -0.98 2.44
N SER A 135 12.87 0.34 2.37
CA SER A 135 12.67 1.19 3.54
C SER A 135 11.22 1.11 3.99
N ILE A 136 10.98 1.06 5.30
CA ILE A 136 9.66 0.85 5.89
C ILE A 136 9.39 1.94 6.92
N LEU A 137 8.15 2.46 6.93
CA LEU A 137 7.68 3.42 7.92
C LEU A 137 6.31 2.97 8.43
N ASN A 138 6.14 2.90 9.75
CA ASN A 138 4.86 2.55 10.37
C ASN A 138 4.28 3.79 11.06
N PRO A 139 3.23 4.41 10.50
CA PRO A 139 2.64 5.61 11.09
C PRO A 139 1.83 5.34 12.35
N TRP A 140 1.51 4.07 12.66
CA TRP A 140 0.93 3.71 13.95
C TRP A 140 1.95 3.78 15.09
N GLY A 141 3.24 3.87 14.76
CA GLY A 141 4.31 3.90 15.73
C GLY A 141 4.89 2.51 15.98
N ALA A 142 5.84 2.43 16.90
CA ALA A 142 6.43 1.14 17.30
C ALA A 142 5.39 0.32 18.06
N GLU A 143 5.14 -0.90 17.60
CA GLU A 143 4.22 -1.84 18.23
C GLU A 143 4.93 -3.13 18.60
#